data_f6435af209a846311c3c199f5f2fa349
#
_entry.id   f6435af209a846311c3c199f5f2fa349
#
_cell.length_a   1.000
_cell.length_b   1.000
_cell.length_c   1.000
_cell.angle_alpha   90.00
_cell.angle_beta   90.00
_cell.angle_gamma   90.00
#
_symmetry.space_group_name_H-M   'P 1'
#
loop_
_entity.id
_entity.type
_entity.pdbx_description
1 polymer ?
#
loop_
_entity_poly.entity_id
_entity_poly.type
_entity_poly.pdbx_seq_one_letter_code
_entity_poly.pdbx_strand_id
1 'polypeptide(L)'
;MTIDQQHSRRSPDRVPELLHMLQVVPTTLSFERTVGDEVQGLIGSADAVAEAVLIAVRATEWSIGIGLGAVDKPLPESSRAAVGSAFIAAREAVESAKRRGSRLPLALVSSTSKLSPVASNKAVAAAAEAEAVLVLLGQLIAARSATQWRVLDQMQRTPLAPLTKIADALSTSHQAVSATLLRANRQEELAARPAAATLLDRALEVALGLNVLDTL
;
A
#
# COMPACT_ATOMS: atom_id res chain seq x y z
N MET A 1 -1.64 -6.79 -6.33
CA MET A 1 -1.40 -5.32 -6.31
C MET A 1 -0.67 -4.92 -7.57
N THR A 2 -1.08 -3.84 -8.20
CA THR A 2 -0.47 -3.27 -9.41
C THR A 2 -0.10 -1.83 -9.13
N ILE A 3 1.11 -1.41 -9.53
CA ILE A 3 1.63 -0.05 -9.32
C ILE A 3 2.18 0.44 -10.64
N ASP A 4 1.82 1.65 -11.05
CA ASP A 4 2.15 2.21 -12.35
C ASP A 4 2.78 3.59 -12.18
N GLN A 5 3.87 3.86 -12.91
CA GLN A 5 4.59 5.12 -12.80
C GLN A 5 3.82 6.24 -13.49
N GLN A 6 3.56 7.32 -12.76
CA GLN A 6 2.94 8.51 -13.33
C GLN A 6 3.92 9.24 -14.25
N HIS A 7 3.38 9.84 -15.31
CA HIS A 7 4.17 10.66 -16.23
C HIS A 7 5.39 9.96 -16.87
N SER A 8 5.43 8.64 -16.92
CA SER A 8 6.56 7.83 -17.40
C SER A 8 7.09 8.23 -18.79
N ARG A 9 6.23 8.78 -19.67
CA ARG A 9 6.64 9.29 -20.98
C ARG A 9 7.50 10.56 -20.91
N ARG A 10 7.57 11.24 -19.77
CA ARG A 10 8.24 12.54 -19.55
C ARG A 10 9.21 12.53 -18.40
N SER A 11 9.28 11.45 -17.64
CA SER A 11 10.15 11.27 -16.48
C SER A 11 11.07 10.06 -16.67
N PRO A 12 12.23 10.03 -15.99
CA PRO A 12 13.09 8.85 -15.98
C PRO A 12 12.36 7.59 -15.50
N ASP A 13 12.82 6.43 -15.95
CA ASP A 13 12.34 5.13 -15.47
C ASP A 13 12.74 4.92 -14.00
N ARG A 14 11.75 4.90 -13.11
CA ARG A 14 11.93 4.69 -11.67
C ARG A 14 11.47 3.31 -11.18
N VAL A 15 11.06 2.43 -12.09
CA VAL A 15 10.66 1.05 -11.76
C VAL A 15 11.73 0.29 -10.99
N PRO A 16 13.05 0.32 -11.37
CA PRO A 16 14.09 -0.36 -10.61
C PRO A 16 14.20 0.14 -9.17
N GLU A 17 14.04 1.46 -8.94
CA GLU A 17 14.07 2.06 -7.60
C GLU A 17 12.89 1.55 -6.75
N LEU A 18 11.67 1.58 -7.30
CA LEU A 18 10.49 1.08 -6.59
C LEU A 18 10.60 -0.40 -6.27
N LEU A 19 11.04 -1.24 -7.22
CA LEU A 19 11.25 -2.66 -6.99
C LEU A 19 12.25 -2.91 -5.87
N HIS A 20 13.35 -2.15 -5.82
CA HIS A 20 14.31 -2.24 -4.73
C HIS A 20 13.68 -1.88 -3.37
N MET A 21 12.89 -0.81 -3.31
CA MET A 21 12.18 -0.41 -2.08
C MET A 21 11.16 -1.45 -1.61
N LEU A 22 10.50 -2.14 -2.54
CA LEU A 22 9.49 -3.15 -2.24
C LEU A 22 10.07 -4.52 -1.83
N GLN A 23 11.39 -4.75 -1.94
CA GLN A 23 12.03 -6.01 -1.54
C GLN A 23 11.85 -6.38 -0.07
N VAL A 24 11.62 -5.38 0.79
CA VAL A 24 11.39 -5.59 2.22
C VAL A 24 9.98 -6.07 2.56
N VAL A 25 9.05 -5.99 1.60
CA VAL A 25 7.65 -6.38 1.79
C VAL A 25 7.52 -7.89 1.64
N PRO A 26 6.97 -8.61 2.63
CA PRO A 26 6.66 -10.03 2.49
C PRO A 26 5.61 -10.26 1.40
N THR A 27 5.95 -11.06 0.39
CA THR A 27 5.08 -11.33 -0.75
C THR A 27 4.88 -12.82 -0.97
N THR A 28 3.74 -13.21 -1.51
CA THR A 28 3.49 -14.58 -2.00
C THR A 28 4.15 -14.78 -3.37
N LEU A 29 4.05 -13.77 -4.25
CA LEU A 29 4.83 -13.67 -5.48
C LEU A 29 5.45 -12.27 -5.52
N SER A 30 6.76 -12.22 -5.73
CA SER A 30 7.54 -10.99 -5.72
C SER A 30 6.99 -9.93 -6.68
N PHE A 31 7.23 -8.67 -6.35
CA PHE A 31 6.96 -7.60 -7.29
C PHE A 31 7.91 -7.69 -8.49
N GLU A 32 7.34 -7.66 -9.68
CA GLU A 32 8.06 -7.70 -10.95
C GLU A 32 7.50 -6.65 -11.90
N ARG A 33 8.36 -6.11 -12.75
CA ARG A 33 7.91 -5.27 -13.87
C ARG A 33 7.12 -6.13 -14.85
N THR A 34 5.93 -5.70 -15.25
CA THR A 34 5.11 -6.38 -16.27
C THR A 34 5.39 -5.82 -17.66
N VAL A 35 4.75 -4.74 -18.04
CA VAL A 35 4.92 -4.07 -19.34
C VAL A 35 5.18 -2.59 -19.08
N GLY A 36 6.21 -2.05 -19.74
CA GLY A 36 6.52 -0.63 -19.65
C GLY A 36 6.93 -0.20 -18.23
N ASP A 37 6.08 0.57 -17.60
CA ASP A 37 6.27 1.23 -16.31
C ASP A 37 5.40 0.65 -15.18
N GLU A 38 4.77 -0.49 -15.44
CA GLU A 38 3.90 -1.19 -14.49
C GLU A 38 4.67 -2.26 -13.69
N VAL A 39 4.37 -2.34 -12.40
CA VAL A 39 4.88 -3.34 -11.45
C VAL A 39 3.70 -4.12 -10.86
N GLN A 40 3.80 -5.44 -10.78
CA GLN A 40 2.80 -6.32 -10.22
C GLN A 40 3.40 -7.26 -9.18
N GLY A 41 2.65 -7.52 -8.09
CA GLY A 41 3.01 -8.49 -7.07
C GLY A 41 1.77 -9.09 -6.40
N LEU A 42 1.94 -10.28 -5.81
CA LEU A 42 0.91 -10.94 -4.99
C LEU A 42 1.31 -10.91 -3.53
N ILE A 43 0.46 -10.32 -2.70
CA ILE A 43 0.69 -10.18 -1.26
C ILE A 43 -0.36 -11.01 -0.53
N GLY A 44 0.10 -11.78 0.46
CA GLY A 44 -0.74 -12.72 1.20
C GLY A 44 -1.23 -12.21 2.57
N SER A 45 -0.84 -10.98 2.99
CA SER A 45 -1.27 -10.42 4.26
C SER A 45 -1.64 -8.95 4.14
N ALA A 46 -2.62 -8.51 4.92
CA ALA A 46 -3.10 -7.14 4.93
C ALA A 46 -2.04 -6.15 5.43
N ASP A 47 -1.25 -6.52 6.44
CA ASP A 47 -0.14 -5.70 6.93
C ASP A 47 0.88 -5.41 5.84
N ALA A 48 1.25 -6.44 5.06
CA ALA A 48 2.19 -6.30 3.96
C ALA A 48 1.60 -5.46 2.81
N VAL A 49 0.29 -5.53 2.56
CA VAL A 49 -0.40 -4.63 1.62
C VAL A 49 -0.30 -3.19 2.08
N ALA A 50 -0.60 -2.92 3.36
CA ALA A 50 -0.49 -1.57 3.91
C ALA A 50 0.96 -1.06 3.83
N GLU A 51 1.96 -1.88 4.16
CA GLU A 51 3.38 -1.52 4.03
C GLU A 51 3.78 -1.19 2.60
N ALA A 52 3.39 -2.02 1.62
CA ALA A 52 3.66 -1.76 0.20
C ALA A 52 3.05 -0.44 -0.28
N VAL A 53 1.81 -0.14 0.14
CA VAL A 53 1.15 1.14 -0.14
C VAL A 53 1.97 2.31 0.40
N LEU A 54 2.39 2.25 1.67
CA LEU A 54 3.13 3.34 2.30
C LEU A 54 4.51 3.55 1.65
N ILE A 55 5.18 2.48 1.22
CA ILE A 55 6.43 2.54 0.45
C ILE A 55 6.19 3.22 -0.90
N ALA A 56 5.18 2.81 -1.66
CA ALA A 56 4.87 3.38 -2.95
C ALA A 56 4.46 4.87 -2.85
N VAL A 57 3.67 5.24 -1.83
CA VAL A 57 3.32 6.64 -1.56
C VAL A 57 4.56 7.48 -1.23
N ARG A 58 5.46 6.96 -0.41
CA ARG A 58 6.74 7.64 -0.10
C ARG A 58 7.61 7.83 -1.33
N ALA A 59 7.62 6.85 -2.24
CA ALA A 59 8.39 6.91 -3.48
C ALA A 59 7.88 7.99 -4.45
N THR A 60 6.68 8.53 -4.25
CA THR A 60 6.01 9.56 -5.06
C THR A 60 5.84 9.20 -6.55
N GLU A 61 4.90 9.82 -7.23
CA GLU A 61 4.66 9.64 -8.67
C GLU A 61 4.22 8.21 -9.08
N TRP A 62 3.52 7.48 -8.19
CA TRP A 62 2.97 6.16 -8.47
C TRP A 62 1.47 6.13 -8.32
N SER A 63 0.79 5.49 -9.28
CA SER A 63 -0.62 5.11 -9.17
C SER A 63 -0.70 3.69 -8.61
N ILE A 64 -1.50 3.49 -7.56
CA ILE A 64 -1.53 2.26 -6.78
C ILE A 64 -2.90 1.62 -6.90
N GLY A 65 -2.94 0.39 -7.42
CA GLY A 65 -4.14 -0.43 -7.53
C GLY A 65 -4.05 -1.68 -6.66
N ILE A 66 -5.02 -1.85 -5.76
CA ILE A 66 -5.16 -3.05 -4.92
C ILE A 66 -6.37 -3.82 -5.41
N GLY A 67 -6.18 -5.06 -5.82
CA GLY A 67 -7.27 -5.97 -6.19
C GLY A 67 -7.47 -7.04 -5.13
N LEU A 68 -8.70 -7.18 -4.66
CA LEU A 68 -9.12 -8.25 -3.75
C LEU A 68 -9.90 -9.30 -4.52
N GLY A 69 -9.53 -10.57 -4.37
CA GLY A 69 -10.18 -11.67 -5.07
C GLY A 69 -9.40 -12.97 -5.01
N ALA A 70 -9.89 -13.97 -5.73
CA ALA A 70 -9.23 -15.26 -5.83
C ALA A 70 -8.03 -15.22 -6.77
N VAL A 71 -7.07 -16.09 -6.51
CA VAL A 71 -5.91 -16.38 -7.36
C VAL A 71 -5.95 -17.83 -7.75
N ASP A 72 -5.73 -18.12 -9.03
CA ASP A 72 -5.77 -19.48 -9.55
C ASP A 72 -4.55 -20.29 -9.09
N LYS A 73 -4.77 -21.56 -8.79
CA LYS A 73 -3.73 -22.50 -8.35
C LYS A 73 -3.53 -23.60 -9.40
N PRO A 74 -2.30 -24.15 -9.52
CA PRO A 74 -1.11 -23.85 -8.74
C PRO A 74 -0.53 -22.46 -9.05
N LEU A 75 0.10 -21.80 -8.06
CA LEU A 75 0.76 -20.52 -8.28
C LEU A 75 2.00 -20.71 -9.17
N PRO A 76 2.21 -19.84 -10.17
CA PRO A 76 3.44 -19.83 -10.95
C PRO A 76 4.62 -19.26 -10.12
N GLU A 77 5.82 -19.37 -10.65
CA GLU A 77 7.00 -18.76 -10.01
C GLU A 77 7.04 -17.22 -10.13
N SER A 78 6.40 -16.67 -11.16
CA SER A 78 6.41 -15.23 -11.49
C SER A 78 5.02 -14.63 -11.33
N SER A 79 4.96 -13.45 -10.71
CA SER A 79 3.71 -12.68 -10.59
C SER A 79 3.10 -12.31 -11.96
N ARG A 80 3.94 -12.19 -12.99
CA ARG A 80 3.52 -11.89 -14.37
C ARG A 80 2.70 -13.00 -15.02
N ALA A 81 2.98 -14.25 -14.64
CA ALA A 81 2.26 -15.43 -15.15
C ALA A 81 1.03 -15.77 -14.30
N ALA A 82 0.85 -15.13 -13.16
CA ALA A 82 -0.24 -15.41 -12.25
C ALA A 82 -1.56 -14.86 -12.81
N VAL A 83 -2.62 -15.66 -12.63
CA VAL A 83 -3.98 -15.36 -13.09
C VAL A 83 -4.97 -15.47 -11.93
N GLY A 84 -6.13 -14.86 -12.12
CA GLY A 84 -7.20 -14.86 -11.13
C GLY A 84 -7.92 -13.52 -11.04
N SER A 85 -9.06 -13.52 -10.37
CA SER A 85 -9.89 -12.32 -10.27
C SER A 85 -9.22 -11.17 -9.49
N ALA A 86 -8.29 -11.49 -8.58
CA ALA A 86 -7.49 -10.48 -7.86
C ALA A 86 -6.64 -9.61 -8.82
N PHE A 87 -6.06 -10.21 -9.86
CA PHE A 87 -5.23 -9.48 -10.84
C PHE A 87 -6.06 -8.58 -11.75
N ILE A 88 -7.25 -9.07 -12.15
CA ILE A 88 -8.21 -8.26 -12.93
C ILE A 88 -8.64 -7.05 -12.10
N ALA A 89 -9.03 -7.26 -10.84
CA ALA A 89 -9.42 -6.21 -9.92
C ALA A 89 -8.28 -5.21 -9.64
N ALA A 90 -7.03 -5.68 -9.52
CA ALA A 90 -5.87 -4.81 -9.31
C ALA A 90 -5.60 -3.90 -10.52
N ARG A 91 -5.78 -4.42 -11.74
CA ARG A 91 -5.67 -3.64 -12.97
C ARG A 91 -6.79 -2.59 -13.07
N GLU A 92 -8.03 -2.96 -12.78
CA GLU A 92 -9.15 -2.03 -12.71
C GLU A 92 -8.88 -0.93 -11.66
N ALA A 93 -8.36 -1.32 -10.50
CA ALA A 93 -8.01 -0.39 -9.43
C ALA A 93 -6.95 0.62 -9.86
N VAL A 94 -5.84 0.18 -10.48
CA VAL A 94 -4.78 1.12 -10.90
C VAL A 94 -5.27 2.08 -11.98
N GLU A 95 -6.09 1.64 -12.92
CA GLU A 95 -6.73 2.51 -13.90
C GLU A 95 -7.71 3.51 -13.25
N SER A 96 -8.42 3.10 -12.20
CA SER A 96 -9.23 4.01 -11.39
C SER A 96 -8.37 5.02 -10.64
N ALA A 97 -7.25 4.60 -10.04
CA ALA A 97 -6.31 5.46 -9.34
C ALA A 97 -5.74 6.57 -10.24
N LYS A 98 -5.37 6.24 -11.49
CA LYS A 98 -4.89 7.20 -12.50
C LYS A 98 -5.87 8.35 -12.77
N ARG A 99 -7.17 8.12 -12.63
CA ARG A 99 -8.22 9.12 -12.89
C ARG A 99 -8.55 10.02 -11.71
N ARG A 100 -7.95 9.81 -10.53
CA ARG A 100 -8.33 10.53 -9.30
C ARG A 100 -7.85 11.99 -9.21
N GLY A 101 -7.10 12.47 -10.17
CA GLY A 101 -6.65 13.87 -10.24
C GLY A 101 -5.79 14.28 -9.04
N SER A 102 -6.23 15.26 -8.26
CA SER A 102 -5.47 15.80 -7.11
C SER A 102 -5.49 14.95 -5.84
N ARG A 103 -6.24 13.85 -5.81
CA ARG A 103 -6.25 12.92 -4.67
C ARG A 103 -5.04 11.98 -4.74
N LEU A 104 -4.73 11.37 -3.60
CA LEU A 104 -3.74 10.28 -3.59
C LEU A 104 -4.15 9.24 -4.65
N PRO A 105 -3.28 8.90 -5.61
CA PRO A 105 -3.61 8.00 -6.72
C PRO A 105 -3.57 6.54 -6.26
N LEU A 106 -4.48 6.19 -5.37
CA LEU A 106 -4.69 4.88 -4.80
C LEU A 106 -6.15 4.46 -4.98
N ALA A 107 -6.39 3.25 -5.42
CA ALA A 107 -7.72 2.65 -5.47
C ALA A 107 -7.67 1.19 -5.04
N LEU A 108 -8.78 0.72 -4.46
CA LEU A 108 -8.99 -0.64 -4.05
C LEU A 108 -10.28 -1.18 -4.69
N VAL A 109 -10.20 -2.31 -5.38
CA VAL A 109 -11.33 -2.95 -6.06
C VAL A 109 -11.47 -4.38 -5.58
N SER A 110 -12.68 -4.76 -5.16
CA SER A 110 -13.06 -6.14 -4.89
C SER A 110 -13.61 -6.79 -6.15
N SER A 111 -13.12 -7.99 -6.47
CA SER A 111 -13.78 -8.82 -7.47
C SER A 111 -15.16 -9.25 -6.99
N THR A 112 -16.15 -9.05 -7.84
CA THR A 112 -17.56 -9.44 -7.57
C THR A 112 -18.07 -10.53 -8.49
N SER A 113 -17.22 -11.06 -9.36
CA SER A 113 -17.60 -11.94 -10.47
C SER A 113 -18.28 -13.26 -10.08
N LYS A 114 -18.11 -13.70 -8.83
CA LYS A 114 -18.71 -14.93 -8.29
C LYS A 114 -19.67 -14.68 -7.14
N LEU A 115 -20.05 -13.43 -6.89
CA LEU A 115 -20.89 -13.02 -5.78
C LEU A 115 -22.33 -12.75 -6.23
N SER A 116 -23.29 -12.97 -5.33
CA SER A 116 -24.67 -12.49 -5.53
C SER A 116 -24.71 -10.96 -5.53
N PRO A 117 -25.77 -10.33 -6.06
CA PRO A 117 -25.86 -8.86 -6.05
C PRO A 117 -25.72 -8.24 -4.66
N VAL A 118 -26.28 -8.85 -3.63
CA VAL A 118 -26.18 -8.38 -2.23
C VAL A 118 -24.74 -8.51 -1.73
N ALA A 119 -24.08 -9.65 -1.96
CA ALA A 119 -22.70 -9.87 -1.57
C ALA A 119 -21.74 -8.93 -2.34
N SER A 120 -22.03 -8.66 -3.62
CA SER A 120 -21.27 -7.69 -4.43
C SER A 120 -21.30 -6.29 -3.83
N ASN A 121 -22.49 -5.82 -3.41
CA ASN A 121 -22.62 -4.51 -2.75
C ASN A 121 -21.83 -4.45 -1.43
N LYS A 122 -21.88 -5.53 -0.63
CA LYS A 122 -21.08 -5.64 0.61
C LYS A 122 -19.57 -5.60 0.32
N ALA A 123 -19.12 -6.31 -0.72
CA ALA A 123 -17.70 -6.35 -1.11
C ALA A 123 -17.20 -4.96 -1.58
N VAL A 124 -18.01 -4.25 -2.36
CA VAL A 124 -17.70 -2.89 -2.80
C VAL A 124 -17.65 -1.93 -1.60
N ALA A 125 -18.60 -2.02 -0.67
CA ALA A 125 -18.61 -1.18 0.52
C ALA A 125 -17.38 -1.44 1.41
N ALA A 126 -17.05 -2.70 1.69
CA ALA A 126 -15.89 -3.06 2.49
C ALA A 126 -14.56 -2.59 1.84
N ALA A 127 -14.46 -2.71 0.50
CA ALA A 127 -13.32 -2.18 -0.24
C ALA A 127 -13.19 -0.66 -0.10
N ALA A 128 -14.31 0.07 -0.17
CA ALA A 128 -14.32 1.51 -0.01
C ALA A 128 -13.92 1.96 1.40
N GLU A 129 -14.31 1.23 2.45
CA GLU A 129 -13.89 1.46 3.84
C GLU A 129 -12.38 1.30 3.99
N ALA A 130 -11.80 0.20 3.50
CA ALA A 130 -10.36 -0.06 3.54
C ALA A 130 -9.58 0.98 2.73
N GLU A 131 -10.06 1.33 1.53
CA GLU A 131 -9.47 2.37 0.70
C GLU A 131 -9.43 3.72 1.42
N ALA A 132 -10.52 4.12 2.08
CA ALA A 132 -10.59 5.42 2.76
C ALA A 132 -9.51 5.55 3.83
N VAL A 133 -9.29 4.51 4.64
CA VAL A 133 -8.25 4.51 5.69
C VAL A 133 -6.84 4.49 5.07
N LEU A 134 -6.60 3.71 4.03
CA LEU A 134 -5.31 3.69 3.32
C LEU A 134 -5.00 5.05 2.67
N VAL A 135 -6.00 5.72 2.11
CA VAL A 135 -5.84 7.08 1.55
C VAL A 135 -5.48 8.08 2.63
N LEU A 136 -6.14 8.04 3.80
CA LEU A 136 -5.80 8.92 4.93
C LEU A 136 -4.37 8.68 5.43
N LEU A 137 -3.96 7.43 5.62
CA LEU A 137 -2.60 7.07 5.99
C LEU A 137 -1.60 7.53 4.93
N GLY A 138 -1.90 7.30 3.66
CA GLY A 138 -1.06 7.74 2.55
C GLY A 138 -0.90 9.26 2.51
N GLN A 139 -1.95 10.03 2.78
CA GLN A 139 -1.88 11.49 2.85
C GLN A 139 -0.99 11.97 4.01
N LEU A 140 -1.06 11.34 5.19
CA LEU A 140 -0.15 11.63 6.30
C LEU A 140 1.32 11.47 5.88
N ILE A 141 1.60 10.41 5.13
CA ILE A 141 2.97 10.10 4.66
C ILE A 141 3.40 11.04 3.54
N ALA A 142 2.54 11.27 2.56
CA ALA A 142 2.82 12.15 1.43
C ALA A 142 3.10 13.60 1.86
N ALA A 143 2.52 14.03 2.98
CA ALA A 143 2.73 15.37 3.54
C ALA A 143 4.10 15.54 4.24
N ARG A 144 4.87 14.46 4.44
CA ARG A 144 6.15 14.52 5.15
C ARG A 144 7.23 15.22 4.34
N SER A 145 7.91 16.15 4.99
CA SER A 145 9.09 16.82 4.43
C SER A 145 10.33 15.91 4.41
N ALA A 146 11.33 16.27 3.62
CA ALA A 146 12.62 15.57 3.59
C ALA A 146 13.29 15.52 4.98
N THR A 147 13.13 16.55 5.80
CA THR A 147 13.67 16.58 7.18
C THR A 147 12.95 15.55 8.07
N GLN A 148 11.63 15.42 7.95
CA GLN A 148 10.86 14.40 8.69
C GLN A 148 11.28 12.99 8.26
N TRP A 149 11.44 12.76 6.97
CA TRP A 149 11.92 11.47 6.48
C TRP A 149 13.33 11.13 6.97
N ARG A 150 14.26 12.08 6.97
CA ARG A 150 15.62 11.87 7.51
C ARG A 150 15.60 11.39 8.96
N VAL A 151 14.73 11.96 9.80
CA VAL A 151 14.58 11.54 11.20
C VAL A 151 14.01 10.14 11.29
N LEU A 152 12.93 9.84 10.54
CA LEU A 152 12.30 8.53 10.54
C LEU A 152 13.25 7.43 10.01
N ASP A 153 14.01 7.71 8.96
CA ASP A 153 15.02 6.79 8.41
C ASP A 153 16.13 6.50 9.41
N GLN A 154 16.60 7.52 10.14
CA GLN A 154 17.60 7.31 11.16
C GLN A 154 17.07 6.45 12.31
N MET A 155 15.81 6.65 12.72
CA MET A 155 15.16 5.78 13.71
C MET A 155 15.03 4.34 13.23
N GLN A 156 14.71 4.13 11.96
CA GLN A 156 14.59 2.79 11.39
C GLN A 156 15.95 2.07 11.32
N ARG A 157 17.04 2.78 11.06
CA ARG A 157 18.40 2.24 11.09
C ARG A 157 18.87 1.88 12.50
N THR A 158 18.34 2.53 13.51
CA THR A 158 18.73 2.37 14.91
C THR A 158 17.50 2.24 15.83
N PRO A 159 16.71 1.15 15.72
CA PRO A 159 15.36 1.06 16.31
C PRO A 159 15.30 1.24 17.83
N LEU A 160 16.39 0.90 18.54
CA LEU A 160 16.46 0.96 20.01
C LEU A 160 17.29 2.15 20.53
N ALA A 161 17.73 3.03 19.64
CA ALA A 161 18.54 4.17 20.05
C ALA A 161 17.67 5.25 20.72
N PRO A 162 18.15 5.84 21.82
CA PRO A 162 17.47 7.00 22.39
C PRO A 162 17.51 8.19 21.42
N LEU A 163 16.54 9.09 21.55
CA LEU A 163 16.44 10.26 20.66
C LEU A 163 17.68 11.16 20.66
N THR A 164 18.46 11.14 21.75
CA THR A 164 19.75 11.84 21.83
C THR A 164 20.74 11.31 20.78
N LYS A 165 20.87 9.99 20.63
CA LYS A 165 21.73 9.40 19.59
C LYS A 165 21.23 9.67 18.18
N ILE A 166 19.91 9.73 17.97
CA ILE A 166 19.33 10.16 16.69
C ILE A 166 19.71 11.61 16.41
N ALA A 167 19.60 12.48 17.42
CA ALA A 167 19.95 13.89 17.30
C ALA A 167 21.45 14.10 16.97
N ASP A 168 22.33 13.39 17.66
CA ASP A 168 23.79 13.41 17.41
C ASP A 168 24.11 12.98 15.97
N ALA A 169 23.52 11.85 15.51
CA ALA A 169 23.72 11.34 14.16
C ALA A 169 23.22 12.28 13.06
N LEU A 170 22.24 13.13 13.38
CA LEU A 170 21.67 14.12 12.47
C LEU A 170 22.22 15.55 12.68
N SER A 171 23.18 15.71 13.59
CA SER A 171 23.78 17.01 13.96
C SER A 171 22.71 18.05 14.34
N THR A 172 21.78 17.65 15.21
CA THR A 172 20.64 18.47 15.65
C THR A 172 20.38 18.30 17.16
N SER A 173 19.39 19.00 17.72
CA SER A 173 19.01 18.84 19.13
C SER A 173 17.96 17.76 19.33
N HIS A 174 17.93 17.16 20.54
CA HIS A 174 16.90 16.23 20.96
C HIS A 174 15.48 16.83 20.82
N GLN A 175 15.33 18.11 21.19
CA GLN A 175 14.06 18.83 21.08
C GLN A 175 13.61 18.95 19.62
N ALA A 176 14.55 19.21 18.70
CA ALA A 176 14.25 19.31 17.27
C ALA A 176 13.81 17.93 16.69
N VAL A 177 14.46 16.84 17.13
CA VAL A 177 14.03 15.47 16.75
C VAL A 177 12.63 15.19 17.29
N SER A 178 12.36 15.41 18.56
CA SER A 178 11.06 15.19 19.18
C SER A 178 9.94 16.01 18.49
N ALA A 179 10.16 17.30 18.25
CA ALA A 179 9.21 18.14 17.55
C ALA A 179 9.00 17.72 16.08
N THR A 180 10.03 17.16 15.43
CA THR A 180 9.95 16.64 14.07
C THR A 180 9.10 15.37 14.02
N LEU A 181 9.26 14.45 14.97
CA LEU A 181 8.46 13.22 15.07
C LEU A 181 6.99 13.53 15.31
N LEU A 182 6.69 14.49 16.19
CA LEU A 182 5.32 14.94 16.43
C LEU A 182 4.67 15.47 15.14
N ARG A 183 5.36 16.37 14.43
CA ARG A 183 4.87 16.94 13.17
C ARG A 183 4.81 15.92 12.02
N ALA A 184 5.55 14.82 12.10
CA ALA A 184 5.50 13.74 11.12
C ALA A 184 4.31 12.81 11.33
N ASN A 185 3.48 13.02 12.36
CA ASN A 185 2.34 12.16 12.72
C ASN A 185 2.74 10.67 12.79
N ARG A 186 3.92 10.39 13.38
CA ARG A 186 4.46 9.03 13.43
C ARG A 186 3.64 8.10 14.31
N GLN A 187 3.11 8.63 15.43
CA GLN A 187 2.30 7.84 16.36
C GLN A 187 0.93 7.54 15.76
N GLU A 188 0.31 8.50 15.11
CA GLU A 188 -0.97 8.38 14.42
C GLU A 188 -0.90 7.35 13.29
N GLU A 189 0.17 7.39 12.48
CA GLU A 189 0.41 6.39 11.46
C GLU A 189 0.50 4.98 12.06
N LEU A 190 1.35 4.80 13.08
CA LEU A 190 1.55 3.50 13.71
C LEU A 190 0.27 2.96 14.36
N ALA A 191 -0.52 3.83 14.99
CA ALA A 191 -1.78 3.46 15.63
C ALA A 191 -2.87 3.09 14.59
N ALA A 192 -2.85 3.70 13.41
CA ALA A 192 -3.85 3.44 12.37
C ALA A 192 -3.52 2.25 11.46
N ARG A 193 -2.27 1.80 11.37
CA ARG A 193 -1.88 0.65 10.53
C ARG A 193 -2.67 -0.64 10.84
N PRO A 194 -2.86 -1.05 12.12
CA PRO A 194 -3.66 -2.24 12.43
C PRO A 194 -5.13 -2.12 11.98
N ALA A 195 -5.72 -0.92 12.08
CA ALA A 195 -7.08 -0.69 11.60
C ALA A 195 -7.18 -0.84 10.07
N ALA A 196 -6.18 -0.33 9.34
CA ALA A 196 -6.11 -0.52 7.89
C ALA A 196 -5.99 -2.00 7.51
N ALA A 197 -5.15 -2.76 8.21
CA ALA A 197 -4.98 -4.20 8.00
C ALA A 197 -6.30 -4.95 8.28
N THR A 198 -6.96 -4.68 9.40
CA THR A 198 -8.26 -5.29 9.73
C THR A 198 -9.32 -5.04 8.66
N LEU A 199 -9.41 -3.81 8.14
CA LEU A 199 -10.35 -3.48 7.07
C LEU A 199 -10.01 -4.16 5.75
N LEU A 200 -8.72 -4.31 5.42
CA LEU A 200 -8.26 -5.05 4.24
C LEU A 200 -8.60 -6.53 4.34
N ASP A 201 -8.36 -7.17 5.49
CA ASP A 201 -8.70 -8.59 5.72
C ASP A 201 -10.21 -8.80 5.59
N ARG A 202 -11.02 -7.96 6.25
CA ARG A 202 -12.48 -7.99 6.12
C ARG A 202 -12.93 -7.83 4.67
N ALA A 203 -12.36 -6.87 3.94
CA ALA A 203 -12.70 -6.64 2.56
C ALA A 203 -12.34 -7.84 1.66
N LEU A 204 -11.21 -8.52 1.93
CA LEU A 204 -10.81 -9.73 1.23
C LEU A 204 -11.75 -10.90 1.53
N GLU A 205 -12.13 -11.12 2.79
CA GLU A 205 -13.07 -12.15 3.19
C GLU A 205 -14.42 -12.01 2.45
N VAL A 206 -14.95 -10.78 2.42
CA VAL A 206 -16.20 -10.48 1.71
C VAL A 206 -16.05 -10.70 0.19
N ALA A 207 -14.90 -10.28 -0.39
CA ALA A 207 -14.61 -10.46 -1.81
C ALA A 207 -14.50 -11.96 -2.21
N LEU A 208 -14.05 -12.81 -1.28
CA LEU A 208 -13.96 -14.26 -1.47
C LEU A 208 -15.27 -15.00 -1.16
N GLY A 209 -16.31 -14.30 -0.69
CA GLY A 209 -17.56 -14.91 -0.24
C GLY A 209 -17.38 -15.78 1.01
N LEU A 210 -16.31 -15.57 1.75
CA LEU A 210 -16.11 -16.19 3.05
C LEU A 210 -17.04 -15.45 4.01
N ASN A 211 -18.19 -16.03 4.32
CA ASN A 211 -19.15 -15.43 5.22
C ASN A 211 -18.47 -15.14 6.57
N VAL A 212 -18.36 -13.89 6.88
CA VAL A 212 -18.53 -13.48 8.27
C VAL A 212 -19.97 -13.84 8.60
N LEU A 213 -20.18 -14.99 9.21
CA LEU A 213 -21.47 -15.41 9.75
C LEU A 213 -22.06 -14.24 10.53
N ASP A 214 -23.31 -13.95 10.29
CA ASP A 214 -24.17 -13.13 11.10
C ASP A 214 -23.89 -13.40 12.58
N THR A 215 -22.99 -12.63 13.17
CA THR A 215 -22.78 -12.60 14.61
C THR A 215 -23.32 -11.27 15.08
N LEU A 216 -24.66 -11.26 15.21
CA LEU A 216 -25.43 -10.37 16.06
C LEU A 216 -26.42 -11.22 16.85
#